data_a533421bbf004b8519b5c2b0e726cb10
#
_entry.id   a533421bbf004b8519b5c2b0e726cb10
#
_cell.length_a   1.000
_cell.length_b   1.000
_cell.length_c   1.000
_cell.angle_alpha   90.00
_cell.angle_beta   90.00
_cell.angle_gamma   90.00
#
_symmetry.space_group_name_H-M   'P 1'
#
loop_
_entity.id
_entity.type
_entity.pdbx_description
1 polymer ?
#
loop_
_entity_poly.entity_id
_entity_poly.type
_entity_poly.pdbx_seq_one_letter_code
_entity_poly.pdbx_strand_id
1 'polypeptide(L)'
;MLASSRTIADESAGDRVYRVLVLDPEIPTRPAFQLLMKGLRRTLEREFSGTLQVFTESLDLSRLGKRDEADEGAAYAWLLEKYRDARFDAIVAVEELPLRLALRHRERLAPGAPVLFTSIEQQRAEPYLSEKDVTGVYLELPALQTIELATRLFPQARTVAYIGNKPGINPHFTQQARPIVRKFVMAAGMEFIPLIDLPLADLNARLRSLAPDTLVFYEALWGDSTGGFLRARGGSRNREPGCRGPDLRLQRHVSRPWGHRRLVRRTRTPWRRDGRTPHQSAA
;
A
#
# COMPACT_ATOMS: atom_id res chain seq x y z
N MET A 1 -0.72 -29.50 -55.01
CA MET A 1 -0.26 -28.58 -53.98
C MET A 1 -1.17 -28.72 -52.77
N LEU A 2 -0.72 -29.46 -51.76
CA LEU A 2 -1.50 -29.73 -50.56
C LEU A 2 -1.16 -28.64 -49.53
N ALA A 3 -2.14 -27.79 -49.19
CA ALA A 3 -2.04 -26.80 -48.17
C ALA A 3 -2.07 -27.49 -46.78
N SER A 4 -0.95 -27.42 -46.07
CA SER A 4 -0.82 -27.95 -44.70
C SER A 4 -1.53 -27.01 -43.75
N SER A 5 -2.71 -27.39 -43.28
CA SER A 5 -3.43 -26.71 -42.19
C SER A 5 -2.65 -26.97 -40.90
N ARG A 6 -1.94 -25.97 -40.41
CA ARG A 6 -1.41 -26.00 -39.04
C ARG A 6 -2.58 -25.87 -38.06
N THR A 7 -2.96 -26.99 -37.49
CA THR A 7 -3.83 -27.04 -36.31
C THR A 7 -3.09 -26.35 -35.16
N ILE A 8 -3.57 -25.16 -34.74
CA ILE A 8 -3.16 -24.57 -33.50
C ILE A 8 -3.74 -25.46 -32.40
N ALA A 9 -2.87 -26.20 -31.74
CA ALA A 9 -3.24 -27.00 -30.58
C ALA A 9 -3.84 -26.05 -29.52
N ASP A 10 -5.07 -26.35 -29.14
CA ASP A 10 -5.76 -25.77 -27.99
C ASP A 10 -4.96 -26.20 -26.74
N GLU A 11 -4.08 -25.32 -26.23
CA GLU A 11 -3.43 -25.55 -24.93
C GLU A 11 -4.54 -25.66 -23.89
N SER A 12 -4.70 -26.87 -23.34
CA SER A 12 -5.67 -27.14 -22.30
C SER A 12 -5.48 -26.12 -21.16
N ALA A 13 -6.57 -25.55 -20.67
CA ALA A 13 -6.59 -24.48 -19.66
C ALA A 13 -5.84 -24.84 -18.34
N GLY A 14 -5.37 -26.08 -18.19
CA GLY A 14 -4.62 -26.60 -17.07
C GLY A 14 -3.10 -26.37 -17.10
N ASP A 15 -2.51 -26.11 -18.28
CA ASP A 15 -1.04 -26.02 -18.43
C ASP A 15 -0.50 -24.58 -18.48
N ARG A 16 -1.37 -23.57 -18.50
CA ARG A 16 -0.95 -22.18 -18.59
C ARG A 16 -0.40 -21.69 -17.24
N VAL A 17 0.82 -21.16 -17.27
CA VAL A 17 1.46 -20.49 -16.13
C VAL A 17 1.13 -19.01 -16.19
N TYR A 18 0.40 -18.52 -15.18
CA TYR A 18 0.11 -17.09 -15.00
C TYR A 18 1.17 -16.44 -14.15
N ARG A 19 1.70 -15.31 -14.59
CA ARG A 19 2.75 -14.55 -13.91
C ARG A 19 2.22 -13.19 -13.49
N VAL A 20 2.23 -12.92 -12.19
CA VAL A 20 1.80 -11.65 -11.61
C VAL A 20 3.00 -10.95 -10.99
N LEU A 21 3.26 -9.72 -11.41
CA LEU A 21 4.30 -8.86 -10.81
C LEU A 21 3.66 -7.95 -9.78
N VAL A 22 4.13 -8.02 -8.54
CA VAL A 22 3.72 -7.12 -7.45
C VAL A 22 4.86 -6.14 -7.18
N LEU A 23 4.57 -4.85 -7.28
CA LEU A 23 5.51 -3.76 -7.03
C LEU A 23 5.14 -3.07 -5.71
N ASP A 24 6.04 -3.10 -4.73
CA ASP A 24 5.90 -2.44 -3.43
C ASP A 24 6.97 -1.34 -3.29
N PRO A 25 6.61 -0.11 -2.87
CA PRO A 25 7.58 0.97 -2.76
C PRO A 25 8.51 0.83 -1.54
N GLU A 26 8.17 -0.03 -0.60
CA GLU A 26 8.79 -0.11 0.72
C GLU A 26 9.47 -1.46 0.96
N ILE A 27 9.96 -1.66 2.20
CA ILE A 27 10.53 -2.93 2.62
C ILE A 27 9.47 -4.03 2.77
N PRO A 28 9.76 -5.27 2.34
CA PRO A 28 8.77 -6.35 2.30
C PRO A 28 8.34 -6.86 3.68
N THR A 29 9.06 -6.48 4.74
CA THR A 29 8.79 -6.92 6.12
C THR A 29 7.71 -6.11 6.84
N ARG A 30 7.10 -5.11 6.19
CA ARG A 30 6.01 -4.33 6.78
C ARG A 30 4.79 -5.22 7.07
N PRO A 31 4.22 -5.18 8.29
CA PRO A 31 3.08 -6.04 8.64
C PRO A 31 1.87 -5.84 7.70
N ALA A 32 1.58 -4.60 7.30
CA ALA A 32 0.49 -4.29 6.38
C ALA A 32 0.70 -4.95 5.00
N PHE A 33 1.92 -4.89 4.46
CA PHE A 33 2.25 -5.53 3.19
C PHE A 33 2.18 -7.06 3.29
N GLN A 34 2.64 -7.65 4.39
CA GLN A 34 2.52 -9.09 4.62
C GLN A 34 1.05 -9.56 4.65
N LEU A 35 0.17 -8.79 5.28
CA LEU A 35 -1.27 -9.07 5.29
C LEU A 35 -1.90 -8.92 3.90
N LEU A 36 -1.52 -7.88 3.15
CA LEU A 36 -1.94 -7.66 1.78
C LEU A 36 -1.53 -8.85 0.90
N MET A 37 -0.26 -9.24 0.94
CA MET A 37 0.26 -10.37 0.15
C MET A 37 -0.41 -11.69 0.51
N LYS A 38 -0.67 -11.92 1.80
CA LYS A 38 -1.43 -13.10 2.25
C LYS A 38 -2.84 -13.12 1.66
N GLY A 39 -3.54 -11.98 1.66
CA GLY A 39 -4.88 -11.85 1.08
C GLY A 39 -4.86 -12.05 -0.44
N LEU A 40 -3.92 -11.40 -1.14
CA LEU A 40 -3.73 -11.53 -2.58
C LEU A 40 -3.49 -12.99 -3.00
N ARG A 41 -2.47 -13.64 -2.41
CA ARG A 41 -2.12 -15.04 -2.74
C ARG A 41 -3.29 -15.98 -2.49
N ARG A 42 -3.92 -15.90 -1.32
CA ARG A 42 -5.08 -16.76 -0.98
C ARG A 42 -6.23 -16.60 -1.96
N THR A 43 -6.50 -15.39 -2.44
CA THR A 43 -7.57 -15.15 -3.41
C THR A 43 -7.20 -15.67 -4.78
N LEU A 44 -5.98 -15.41 -5.25
CA LEU A 44 -5.51 -15.91 -6.52
C LEU A 44 -5.49 -17.44 -6.55
N GLU A 45 -4.97 -18.10 -5.52
CA GLU A 45 -4.94 -19.56 -5.41
C GLU A 45 -6.34 -20.19 -5.41
N ARG A 46 -7.34 -19.49 -4.87
CA ARG A 46 -8.73 -19.98 -4.86
C ARG A 46 -9.44 -19.80 -6.20
N GLU A 47 -9.18 -18.69 -6.89
CA GLU A 47 -9.94 -18.30 -8.08
C GLU A 47 -9.29 -18.75 -9.40
N PHE A 48 -8.01 -19.13 -9.39
CA PHE A 48 -7.29 -19.59 -10.56
C PHE A 48 -7.16 -21.11 -10.58
N SER A 49 -7.47 -21.70 -11.73
CA SER A 49 -7.34 -23.15 -11.97
C SER A 49 -5.98 -23.55 -12.56
N GLY A 50 -5.15 -22.60 -12.97
CA GLY A 50 -3.83 -22.83 -13.56
C GLY A 50 -2.67 -22.62 -12.58
N THR A 51 -1.45 -22.84 -13.04
CA THR A 51 -0.24 -22.55 -12.26
C THR A 51 -0.04 -21.06 -12.13
N LEU A 52 0.12 -20.57 -10.89
CA LEU A 52 0.32 -19.16 -10.58
C LEU A 52 1.72 -18.89 -10.04
N GLN A 53 2.43 -17.95 -10.65
CA GLN A 53 3.70 -17.45 -10.17
C GLN A 53 3.56 -15.97 -9.79
N VAL A 54 3.81 -15.64 -8.51
CA VAL A 54 3.76 -14.27 -8.00
C VAL A 54 5.17 -13.79 -7.72
N PHE A 55 5.62 -12.83 -8.52
CA PHE A 55 6.88 -12.13 -8.37
C PHE A 55 6.65 -10.87 -7.53
N THR A 56 7.51 -10.62 -6.57
CA THR A 56 7.37 -9.47 -5.66
C THR A 56 8.66 -8.67 -5.66
N GLU A 57 8.57 -7.39 -6.02
CA GLU A 57 9.68 -6.45 -6.01
C GLU A 57 9.41 -5.34 -5.00
N SER A 58 10.33 -5.20 -4.07
CA SER A 58 10.34 -4.12 -3.10
C SER A 58 11.37 -3.08 -3.53
N LEU A 59 10.90 -1.89 -3.85
CA LEU A 59 11.74 -0.82 -4.38
C LEU A 59 12.51 -0.09 -3.29
N ASP A 60 12.13 -0.28 -2.02
CA ASP A 60 12.76 0.29 -0.80
C ASP A 60 13.00 1.82 -0.88
N LEU A 61 12.08 2.51 -1.50
CA LEU A 61 12.22 3.92 -1.86
C LEU A 61 12.25 4.86 -0.65
N SER A 62 11.62 4.49 0.48
CA SER A 62 11.60 5.31 1.69
C SER A 62 12.99 5.50 2.30
N ARG A 63 13.89 4.53 2.14
CA ARG A 63 15.23 4.57 2.73
C ARG A 63 16.24 5.34 1.90
N LEU A 64 15.94 5.57 0.62
CA LEU A 64 16.83 6.26 -0.29
C LEU A 64 16.79 7.80 -0.14
N GLY A 65 15.92 8.34 0.73
CA GLY A 65 15.86 9.76 1.03
C GLY A 65 15.06 10.58 0.03
N LYS A 66 15.64 11.67 -0.47
CA LYS A 66 14.97 12.55 -1.45
C LYS A 66 14.73 11.78 -2.74
N ARG A 67 13.48 11.71 -3.13
CA ARG A 67 13.04 11.06 -4.37
C ARG A 67 12.95 12.11 -5.44
N ASP A 68 13.92 12.16 -6.30
CA ASP A 68 13.79 12.86 -7.57
C ASP A 68 13.46 11.86 -8.70
N GLU A 69 13.13 12.39 -9.87
CA GLU A 69 12.82 11.54 -11.02
C GLU A 69 14.00 10.68 -11.49
N ALA A 70 15.24 11.10 -11.18
CA ALA A 70 16.44 10.37 -11.53
C ALA A 70 16.61 9.11 -10.66
N ASP A 71 16.35 9.19 -9.37
CA ASP A 71 16.38 8.05 -8.45
C ASP A 71 15.30 7.02 -8.81
N GLU A 72 14.12 7.50 -9.18
CA GLU A 72 13.04 6.64 -9.69
C GLU A 72 13.49 5.93 -10.98
N GLY A 73 14.15 6.64 -11.88
CA GLY A 73 14.65 6.11 -13.15
C GLY A 73 15.67 4.98 -12.96
N ALA A 74 16.60 5.13 -12.03
CA ALA A 74 17.65 4.15 -11.75
C ALA A 74 17.07 2.84 -11.16
N ALA A 75 16.17 2.93 -10.19
CA ALA A 75 15.48 1.76 -9.61
C ALA A 75 14.70 0.98 -10.67
N TYR A 76 14.10 1.70 -11.62
CA TYR A 76 13.34 1.10 -12.71
C TYR A 76 14.19 0.53 -13.82
N ALA A 77 15.31 1.14 -14.16
CA ALA A 77 16.24 0.60 -15.14
C ALA A 77 16.71 -0.81 -14.74
N TRP A 78 17.00 -1.01 -13.44
CA TRP A 78 17.31 -2.33 -12.90
C TRP A 78 16.14 -3.31 -13.03
N LEU A 79 14.92 -2.89 -12.71
CA LEU A 79 13.73 -3.74 -12.82
C LEU A 79 13.47 -4.18 -14.27
N LEU A 80 13.61 -3.24 -15.23
CA LEU A 80 13.46 -3.50 -16.65
C LEU A 80 14.53 -4.47 -17.18
N GLU A 81 15.77 -4.35 -16.70
CA GLU A 81 16.84 -5.26 -17.08
C GLU A 81 16.62 -6.65 -16.46
N LYS A 82 16.23 -6.74 -15.20
CA LYS A 82 15.94 -7.99 -14.52
C LYS A 82 14.84 -8.81 -15.23
N TYR A 83 13.83 -8.11 -15.75
CA TYR A 83 12.66 -8.74 -16.37
C TYR A 83 12.57 -8.58 -17.88
N ARG A 84 13.66 -8.25 -18.56
CA ARG A 84 13.67 -8.02 -20.01
C ARG A 84 13.10 -9.18 -20.83
N ASP A 85 13.33 -10.41 -20.38
CA ASP A 85 12.88 -11.64 -21.05
C ASP A 85 11.63 -12.27 -20.41
N ALA A 86 11.13 -11.65 -19.33
CA ALA A 86 9.92 -12.10 -18.67
C ALA A 86 8.65 -11.52 -19.34
N ARG A 87 7.55 -12.23 -19.20
CA ARG A 87 6.23 -11.74 -19.58
C ARG A 87 5.31 -11.91 -18.38
N PHE A 88 4.62 -10.84 -18.03
CA PHE A 88 3.64 -10.85 -16.95
C PHE A 88 2.23 -10.71 -17.49
N ASP A 89 1.30 -11.45 -16.90
CA ASP A 89 -0.12 -11.41 -17.23
C ASP A 89 -0.86 -10.30 -16.48
N ALA A 90 -0.29 -9.81 -15.39
CA ALA A 90 -0.80 -8.67 -14.65
C ALA A 90 0.30 -7.99 -13.82
N ILE A 91 0.15 -6.69 -13.56
CA ILE A 91 0.95 -5.95 -12.57
C ILE A 91 0.03 -5.52 -11.43
N VAL A 92 0.45 -5.73 -10.18
CA VAL A 92 -0.18 -5.20 -8.98
C VAL A 92 0.73 -4.14 -8.39
N ALA A 93 0.30 -2.90 -8.42
CA ALA A 93 1.03 -1.76 -7.89
C ALA A 93 0.49 -1.39 -6.50
N VAL A 94 1.34 -1.46 -5.49
CA VAL A 94 1.02 -1.05 -4.12
C VAL A 94 1.46 0.41 -3.95
N GLU A 95 0.53 1.28 -3.60
CA GLU A 95 0.70 2.74 -3.52
C GLU A 95 0.89 3.42 -4.90
N GLU A 96 0.85 4.75 -4.92
CA GLU A 96 0.78 5.54 -6.16
C GLU A 96 2.08 5.53 -6.97
N LEU A 97 3.24 5.57 -6.31
CA LEU A 97 4.50 5.62 -7.02
C LEU A 97 4.75 4.37 -7.87
N PRO A 98 4.60 3.13 -7.34
CA PRO A 98 4.65 1.93 -8.17
C PRO A 98 3.60 1.90 -9.28
N LEU A 99 2.39 2.46 -9.06
CA LEU A 99 1.37 2.57 -10.11
C LEU A 99 1.85 3.45 -11.26
N ARG A 100 2.33 4.66 -10.95
CA ARG A 100 2.84 5.61 -11.94
C ARG A 100 3.99 5.02 -12.76
N LEU A 101 4.88 4.34 -12.09
CA LEU A 101 6.04 3.69 -12.71
C LEU A 101 5.63 2.48 -13.56
N ALA A 102 4.71 1.64 -13.06
CA ALA A 102 4.16 0.53 -13.82
C ALA A 102 3.51 1.01 -15.12
N LEU A 103 2.70 2.07 -15.07
CA LEU A 103 2.05 2.65 -16.24
C LEU A 103 3.04 3.22 -17.24
N ARG A 104 4.06 3.97 -16.78
CA ARG A 104 5.12 4.53 -17.63
C ARG A 104 5.90 3.45 -18.39
N HIS A 105 6.09 2.27 -17.79
CA HIS A 105 6.93 1.21 -18.34
C HIS A 105 6.15 -0.07 -18.72
N ARG A 106 4.82 -0.02 -18.74
CA ARG A 106 3.95 -1.18 -18.97
C ARG A 106 4.30 -1.96 -20.22
N GLU A 107 4.51 -1.26 -21.35
CA GLU A 107 4.79 -1.88 -22.63
C GLU A 107 6.11 -2.68 -22.65
N ARG A 108 7.04 -2.36 -21.75
CA ARG A 108 8.30 -3.11 -21.60
C ARG A 108 8.22 -4.22 -20.56
N LEU A 109 7.48 -4.02 -19.46
CA LEU A 109 7.34 -4.99 -18.36
C LEU A 109 6.30 -6.06 -18.65
N ALA A 110 5.14 -5.65 -19.15
CA ALA A 110 3.98 -6.49 -19.33
C ALA A 110 3.09 -5.96 -20.48
N PRO A 111 3.50 -6.08 -21.75
CA PRO A 111 2.76 -5.56 -22.89
C PRO A 111 1.32 -6.05 -22.91
N GLY A 112 0.35 -5.12 -22.91
CA GLY A 112 -1.07 -5.43 -22.94
C GLY A 112 -1.66 -6.02 -21.66
N ALA A 113 -0.88 -6.20 -20.60
CA ALA A 113 -1.37 -6.70 -19.32
C ALA A 113 -2.12 -5.61 -18.53
N PRO A 114 -3.15 -5.99 -17.74
CA PRO A 114 -3.82 -5.07 -16.84
C PRO A 114 -2.89 -4.64 -15.69
N VAL A 115 -3.08 -3.40 -15.24
CA VAL A 115 -2.42 -2.86 -14.04
C VAL A 115 -3.46 -2.67 -12.96
N LEU A 116 -3.26 -3.33 -11.82
CA LEU A 116 -4.12 -3.24 -10.67
C LEU A 116 -3.41 -2.42 -9.58
N PHE A 117 -4.11 -1.47 -8.99
CA PHE A 117 -3.56 -0.73 -7.86
C PHE A 117 -4.23 -1.12 -6.54
N THR A 118 -3.50 -0.88 -5.44
CA THR A 118 -4.03 -0.94 -4.08
C THR A 118 -3.30 0.07 -3.20
N SER A 119 -3.87 0.35 -2.02
CA SER A 119 -3.29 1.28 -1.05
C SER A 119 -3.16 2.73 -1.56
N ILE A 120 -4.05 3.13 -2.46
CA ILE A 120 -4.16 4.49 -2.98
C ILE A 120 -5.56 5.02 -2.65
N GLU A 121 -5.63 6.24 -2.15
CA GLU A 121 -6.91 6.91 -1.89
C GLU A 121 -7.64 7.25 -3.18
N GLN A 122 -8.98 7.30 -3.12
CA GLN A 122 -9.82 7.48 -4.28
C GLN A 122 -9.43 8.69 -5.13
N GLN A 123 -9.33 9.87 -4.52
CA GLN A 123 -9.00 11.11 -5.24
C GLN A 123 -7.66 11.05 -5.98
N ARG A 124 -6.71 10.29 -5.44
CA ARG A 124 -5.38 10.12 -6.03
C ARG A 124 -5.34 9.03 -7.10
N ALA A 125 -6.22 8.04 -7.00
CA ALA A 125 -6.32 6.96 -7.97
C ALA A 125 -7.16 7.34 -9.20
N GLU A 126 -8.14 8.24 -9.04
CA GLU A 126 -9.06 8.64 -10.11
C GLU A 126 -8.39 9.06 -11.43
N PRO A 127 -7.31 9.88 -11.44
CA PRO A 127 -6.63 10.26 -12.68
C PRO A 127 -6.14 9.06 -13.51
N TYR A 128 -5.73 7.99 -12.84
CA TYR A 128 -5.19 6.79 -13.50
C TYR A 128 -6.28 5.85 -14.05
N LEU A 129 -7.55 6.03 -13.66
CA LEU A 129 -8.65 5.21 -14.16
C LEU A 129 -9.05 5.53 -15.60
N SER A 130 -8.56 6.64 -16.16
CA SER A 130 -8.70 6.94 -17.58
C SER A 130 -7.76 6.10 -18.46
N GLU A 131 -6.71 5.56 -17.87
CA GLU A 131 -5.77 4.70 -18.57
C GLU A 131 -6.41 3.35 -18.91
N LYS A 132 -6.03 2.80 -20.05
CA LYS A 132 -6.56 1.52 -20.52
C LYS A 132 -6.15 0.37 -19.58
N ASP A 133 -7.11 -0.49 -19.26
CA ASP A 133 -6.91 -1.70 -18.45
C ASP A 133 -6.28 -1.44 -17.07
N VAL A 134 -6.66 -0.30 -16.46
CA VAL A 134 -6.31 0.05 -15.08
C VAL A 134 -7.51 -0.12 -14.18
N THR A 135 -7.33 -0.82 -13.07
CA THR A 135 -8.34 -1.03 -12.03
C THR A 135 -7.69 -1.21 -10.67
N GLY A 136 -8.47 -1.21 -9.60
CA GLY A 136 -7.86 -1.44 -8.28
C GLY A 136 -8.82 -1.34 -7.11
N VAL A 137 -8.24 -1.30 -5.92
CA VAL A 137 -8.93 -1.19 -4.64
C VAL A 137 -8.40 0.05 -3.92
N TYR A 138 -9.31 0.96 -3.61
CA TYR A 138 -8.96 2.18 -2.87
C TYR A 138 -8.61 1.89 -1.42
N LEU A 139 -7.72 2.73 -0.90
CA LEU A 139 -7.47 2.85 0.52
C LEU A 139 -8.43 3.88 1.12
N GLU A 140 -9.18 3.47 2.13
CA GLU A 140 -9.94 4.38 2.96
C GLU A 140 -9.24 4.57 4.31
N LEU A 141 -8.97 5.82 4.68
CA LEU A 141 -8.42 6.19 5.98
C LEU A 141 -9.56 6.74 6.86
N PRO A 142 -10.21 5.92 7.68
CA PRO A 142 -11.39 6.32 8.45
C PRO A 142 -11.00 7.15 9.71
N ALA A 143 -10.21 8.23 9.52
CA ALA A 143 -9.71 9.04 10.63
C ALA A 143 -10.84 9.70 11.41
N LEU A 144 -11.87 10.23 10.72
CA LEU A 144 -13.03 10.83 11.35
C LEU A 144 -13.82 9.78 12.16
N GLN A 145 -14.17 8.68 11.53
CA GLN A 145 -14.92 7.60 12.19
C GLN A 145 -14.17 7.02 13.38
N THR A 146 -12.83 6.96 13.30
CA THR A 146 -11.99 6.48 14.39
C THR A 146 -12.02 7.42 15.58
N ILE A 147 -11.85 8.73 15.37
CA ILE A 147 -11.89 9.69 16.49
C ILE A 147 -13.30 9.83 17.06
N GLU A 148 -14.33 9.82 16.25
CA GLU A 148 -15.72 9.81 16.70
C GLU A 148 -16.04 8.59 17.57
N LEU A 149 -15.57 7.41 17.16
CA LEU A 149 -15.77 6.19 17.96
C LEU A 149 -14.98 6.29 19.26
N ALA A 150 -13.73 6.77 19.24
CA ALA A 150 -12.92 6.91 20.43
C ALA A 150 -13.57 7.85 21.46
N THR A 151 -14.08 9.01 21.02
CA THR A 151 -14.76 9.96 21.92
C THR A 151 -16.09 9.43 22.47
N ARG A 152 -16.82 8.62 21.71
CA ARG A 152 -18.02 7.93 22.23
C ARG A 152 -17.70 6.87 23.26
N LEU A 153 -16.58 6.14 23.10
CA LEU A 153 -16.14 5.12 24.05
C LEU A 153 -15.54 5.72 25.34
N PHE A 154 -14.99 6.93 25.24
CA PHE A 154 -14.33 7.64 26.32
C PHE A 154 -14.90 9.06 26.45
N PRO A 155 -16.15 9.23 26.90
CA PRO A 155 -16.85 10.50 26.94
C PRO A 155 -16.24 11.52 27.94
N GLN A 156 -15.41 11.06 28.87
CA GLN A 156 -14.68 11.88 29.81
C GLN A 156 -13.40 12.49 29.21
N ALA A 157 -13.00 12.10 28.00
CA ALA A 157 -11.80 12.63 27.38
C ALA A 157 -11.92 14.14 27.11
N ARG A 158 -10.88 14.88 27.48
CA ARG A 158 -10.77 16.32 27.28
C ARG A 158 -9.71 16.71 26.28
N THR A 159 -8.77 15.82 26.05
CA THR A 159 -7.58 16.07 25.23
C THR A 159 -7.36 14.95 24.23
N VAL A 160 -6.90 15.29 23.03
CA VAL A 160 -6.42 14.34 22.03
C VAL A 160 -4.95 14.64 21.70
N ALA A 161 -4.07 13.73 22.06
CA ALA A 161 -2.67 13.76 21.66
C ALA A 161 -2.53 13.00 20.32
N TYR A 162 -2.08 13.71 19.28
CA TYR A 162 -1.95 13.16 17.94
C TYR A 162 -0.50 12.83 17.63
N ILE A 163 -0.21 11.55 17.33
CA ILE A 163 1.11 11.09 16.92
C ILE A 163 1.10 10.90 15.40
N GLY A 164 2.02 11.57 14.72
CA GLY A 164 2.19 11.48 13.27
C GLY A 164 3.61 11.81 12.86
N ASN A 165 3.89 11.65 11.58
CA ASN A 165 5.19 11.99 11.03
C ASN A 165 5.35 13.48 10.79
N LYS A 166 6.62 13.90 10.68
CA LYS A 166 7.01 15.19 10.13
C LYS A 166 6.43 15.38 8.72
N PRO A 167 5.97 16.59 8.36
CA PRO A 167 5.63 16.92 6.98
C PRO A 167 6.80 16.58 6.03
N GLY A 168 6.51 15.87 4.95
CA GLY A 168 7.52 15.42 3.97
C GLY A 168 8.01 13.98 4.14
N ILE A 169 7.83 13.36 5.30
CA ILE A 169 8.04 11.90 5.44
C ILE A 169 6.76 11.18 5.02
N ASN A 170 6.82 10.48 3.89
CA ASN A 170 5.69 9.81 3.27
C ASN A 170 4.43 10.71 3.23
N PRO A 171 4.47 11.85 2.52
CA PRO A 171 3.43 12.87 2.55
C PRO A 171 2.07 12.32 2.15
N HIS A 172 2.07 11.23 1.42
CA HIS A 172 0.88 10.59 0.91
C HIS A 172 0.05 9.87 1.99
N PHE A 173 0.70 9.46 3.08
CA PHE A 173 0.05 8.74 4.17
C PHE A 173 -0.26 9.62 5.39
N THR A 174 0.50 10.68 5.59
CA THR A 174 0.55 11.38 6.89
C THR A 174 -0.09 12.76 6.90
N GLN A 175 -0.59 13.25 5.77
CA GLN A 175 -1.13 14.61 5.71
C GLN A 175 -2.65 14.69 5.84
N GLN A 176 -3.36 13.58 5.75
CA GLN A 176 -4.82 13.61 5.63
C GLN A 176 -5.55 13.45 6.96
N ALA A 177 -5.09 12.56 7.83
CA ALA A 177 -5.78 12.33 9.10
C ALA A 177 -5.67 13.50 10.06
N ARG A 178 -4.52 14.17 10.10
CA ARG A 178 -4.27 15.28 11.04
C ARG A 178 -5.27 16.42 10.92
N PRO A 179 -5.55 17.04 9.75
CA PRO A 179 -6.53 18.12 9.66
C PRO A 179 -7.94 17.66 10.00
N ILE A 180 -8.31 16.44 9.65
CA ILE A 180 -9.62 15.86 9.98
C ILE A 180 -9.77 15.70 11.48
N VAL A 181 -8.81 15.05 12.14
CA VAL A 181 -8.83 14.83 13.60
C VAL A 181 -8.79 16.16 14.34
N ARG A 182 -7.91 17.10 13.95
CA ARG A 182 -7.85 18.43 14.56
C ARG A 182 -9.17 19.17 14.44
N LYS A 183 -9.78 19.21 13.26
CA LYS A 183 -11.07 19.89 13.05
C LYS A 183 -12.16 19.31 13.94
N PHE A 184 -12.25 17.99 14.03
CA PHE A 184 -13.21 17.31 14.89
C PHE A 184 -12.97 17.65 16.37
N VAL A 185 -11.74 17.53 16.85
CA VAL A 185 -11.36 17.77 18.26
C VAL A 185 -11.68 19.20 18.68
N MET A 186 -11.33 20.18 17.84
CA MET A 186 -11.62 21.59 18.10
C MET A 186 -13.14 21.88 18.10
N ALA A 187 -13.88 21.28 17.19
CA ALA A 187 -15.34 21.42 17.13
C ALA A 187 -16.03 20.78 18.35
N ALA A 188 -15.45 19.75 18.92
CA ALA A 188 -15.93 19.09 20.13
C ALA A 188 -15.50 19.83 21.43
N GLY A 189 -14.83 20.99 21.34
CA GLY A 189 -14.34 21.75 22.50
C GLY A 189 -13.21 21.05 23.28
N MET A 190 -12.52 20.11 22.65
CA MET A 190 -11.40 19.37 23.24
C MET A 190 -10.05 20.01 22.87
N GLU A 191 -9.03 19.74 23.67
CA GLU A 191 -7.66 20.17 23.39
C GLU A 191 -7.01 19.24 22.37
N PHE A 192 -6.23 19.81 21.41
CA PHE A 192 -5.46 19.06 20.41
C PHE A 192 -3.96 19.28 20.64
N ILE A 193 -3.24 18.22 21.02
CA ILE A 193 -1.80 18.23 21.26
C ILE A 193 -1.08 17.48 20.12
N PRO A 194 -0.40 18.17 19.19
CA PRO A 194 0.38 17.51 18.15
C PRO A 194 1.72 17.00 18.73
N LEU A 195 1.94 15.69 18.65
CA LEU A 195 3.20 15.02 18.97
C LEU A 195 3.88 14.60 17.65
N ILE A 196 4.46 15.57 16.97
CA ILE A 196 5.00 15.46 15.62
C ILE A 196 6.43 15.98 15.61
N ASP A 197 7.30 15.38 14.80
CA ASP A 197 8.69 15.82 14.63
C ASP A 197 9.47 15.90 15.96
N LEU A 198 9.28 14.90 16.81
CA LEU A 198 9.97 14.79 18.08
C LEU A 198 11.02 13.66 18.00
N PRO A 199 12.15 13.82 18.72
CA PRO A 199 12.99 12.68 19.04
C PRO A 199 12.19 11.61 19.79
N LEU A 200 12.48 10.35 19.55
CA LEU A 200 11.71 9.25 20.16
C LEU A 200 11.74 9.30 21.70
N ALA A 201 12.86 9.75 22.28
CA ALA A 201 12.99 9.94 23.73
C ALA A 201 11.98 10.98 24.27
N ASP A 202 11.85 12.12 23.56
CA ASP A 202 10.94 13.21 23.93
C ASP A 202 9.48 12.82 23.71
N LEU A 203 9.18 12.12 22.61
CA LEU A 203 7.86 11.55 22.38
C LEU A 203 7.45 10.65 23.55
N ASN A 204 8.34 9.74 23.96
CA ASN A 204 8.08 8.84 25.09
C ASN A 204 7.91 9.60 26.41
N ALA A 205 8.71 10.63 26.67
CA ALA A 205 8.58 11.46 27.86
C ALA A 205 7.20 12.17 27.88
N ARG A 206 6.80 12.78 26.77
CA ARG A 206 5.50 13.45 26.64
C ARG A 206 4.33 12.48 26.80
N LEU A 207 4.41 11.28 26.20
CA LEU A 207 3.36 10.25 26.34
C LEU A 207 3.17 9.81 27.80
N ARG A 208 4.25 9.75 28.59
CA ARG A 208 4.16 9.43 30.03
C ARG A 208 3.58 10.55 30.87
N SER A 209 3.69 11.80 30.43
CA SER A 209 3.18 12.98 31.14
C SER A 209 1.75 13.35 30.75
N LEU A 210 1.11 12.63 29.82
CA LEU A 210 -0.27 12.90 29.42
C LEU A 210 -1.23 12.66 30.59
N ALA A 211 -2.22 13.54 30.70
CA ALA A 211 -3.30 13.40 31.69
C ALA A 211 -4.15 12.15 31.40
N PRO A 212 -4.77 11.53 32.43
CA PRO A 212 -5.56 10.30 32.29
C PRO A 212 -6.78 10.42 31.35
N ASP A 213 -7.27 11.63 31.13
CA ASP A 213 -8.38 11.97 30.24
C ASP A 213 -7.93 12.31 28.82
N THR A 214 -6.71 11.92 28.45
CA THR A 214 -6.16 12.13 27.11
C THR A 214 -6.32 10.88 26.24
N LEU A 215 -6.95 11.05 25.08
CA LEU A 215 -6.93 10.07 24.01
C LEU A 215 -5.65 10.20 23.20
N VAL A 216 -5.02 9.09 22.86
CA VAL A 216 -3.87 9.09 21.94
C VAL A 216 -4.34 8.57 20.57
N PHE A 217 -4.31 9.48 19.59
CA PHE A 217 -4.55 9.14 18.21
C PHE A 217 -3.21 8.89 17.51
N TYR A 218 -2.98 7.64 17.11
CA TYR A 218 -1.78 7.23 16.40
C TYR A 218 -2.10 7.03 14.91
N GLU A 219 -1.51 7.84 14.06
CA GLU A 219 -1.64 7.70 12.60
C GLU A 219 -0.57 6.77 12.05
N ALA A 220 0.68 7.21 12.08
CA ALA A 220 1.85 6.45 11.66
C ALA A 220 3.12 7.12 12.19
N LEU A 221 4.18 6.34 12.41
CA LEU A 221 5.49 6.87 12.75
C LEU A 221 6.56 6.05 12.03
N TRP A 222 7.13 6.62 10.97
CA TRP A 222 8.14 5.98 10.13
C TRP A 222 9.57 6.30 10.57
N GLY A 223 9.74 7.46 11.17
CA GLY A 223 11.00 7.95 11.70
C GLY A 223 10.78 9.05 12.72
N ASP A 224 11.82 9.38 13.45
CA ASP A 224 11.84 10.51 14.40
C ASP A 224 12.57 11.73 13.81
N SER A 225 12.61 12.82 14.58
CA SER A 225 13.27 14.07 14.15
C SER A 225 14.78 13.94 13.98
N THR A 226 15.40 12.87 14.51
CA THR A 226 16.84 12.62 14.39
C THR A 226 17.21 11.91 13.11
N GLY A 227 16.21 11.54 12.27
CA GLY A 227 16.41 10.78 11.04
C GLY A 227 16.51 9.27 11.24
N GLY A 228 16.31 8.80 12.47
CA GLY A 228 16.24 7.38 12.77
C GLY A 228 14.95 6.75 12.25
N PHE A 229 15.05 5.73 11.38
CA PHE A 229 13.88 4.97 10.97
C PHE A 229 13.43 3.99 12.05
N LEU A 230 12.14 4.03 12.38
CA LEU A 230 11.55 3.11 13.34
C LEU A 230 11.21 1.79 12.64
N ARG A 231 11.96 0.74 12.95
CA ARG A 231 11.59 -0.61 12.51
C ARG A 231 10.47 -1.15 13.38
N ALA A 232 9.33 -1.49 12.78
CA ALA A 232 8.36 -2.33 13.45
C ALA A 232 9.03 -3.66 13.81
N ARG A 233 9.25 -3.95 15.08
CA ARG A 233 9.72 -5.26 15.51
C ARG A 233 8.60 -6.26 15.28
N GLY A 234 8.67 -7.00 14.17
CA GLY A 234 7.99 -8.28 14.05
C GLY A 234 8.44 -9.17 15.20
N GLY A 235 7.50 -9.77 15.91
CA GLY A 235 7.77 -10.59 17.09
C GLY A 235 8.58 -11.85 16.79
N SER A 236 9.88 -11.74 16.67
CA SER A 236 10.81 -12.85 16.76
C SER A 236 11.63 -12.72 18.05
N ARG A 237 11.61 -13.77 18.85
CA ARG A 237 12.33 -13.92 20.12
C ARG A 237 13.85 -14.14 19.91
N ASN A 238 14.52 -13.38 19.08
CA ASN A 238 15.98 -13.38 19.03
C ASN A 238 16.50 -12.03 19.49
N ARG A 239 16.90 -11.98 20.75
CA ARG A 239 17.63 -10.86 21.35
C ARG A 239 19.06 -10.91 20.88
N GLU A 240 19.46 -10.01 19.99
CA GLU A 240 20.86 -9.61 19.92
C GLU A 240 21.18 -8.69 21.11
N PRO A 241 22.26 -8.95 21.87
CA PRO A 241 22.64 -8.10 23.00
C PRO A 241 23.28 -6.82 22.47
N GLY A 242 22.63 -5.67 22.70
CA GLY A 242 23.24 -4.36 22.43
C GLY A 242 22.31 -3.22 22.05
N CYS A 243 21.15 -3.47 21.46
CA CYS A 243 20.21 -2.40 21.07
C CYS A 243 18.97 -2.39 21.96
N ARG A 244 19.05 -1.69 23.08
CA ARG A 244 17.87 -1.34 23.91
C ARG A 244 17.15 -0.16 23.24
N GLY A 245 16.35 -0.40 22.22
CA GLY A 245 15.35 0.56 21.79
C GLY A 245 14.21 0.59 22.81
N PRO A 246 13.60 1.78 23.08
CA PRO A 246 12.51 1.93 24.04
C PRO A 246 11.31 1.06 23.64
N ASP A 247 10.81 0.33 24.62
CA ASP A 247 9.58 -0.46 24.53
C ASP A 247 8.39 0.51 24.46
N LEU A 248 7.89 0.80 23.24
CA LEU A 248 6.60 1.47 23.08
C LEU A 248 5.52 0.49 23.51
N ARG A 249 5.25 0.38 24.79
CA ARG A 249 4.02 -0.18 25.31
C ARG A 249 2.91 0.84 25.09
N LEU A 250 2.45 0.95 23.85
CA LEU A 250 1.13 1.51 23.58
C LEU A 250 0.15 0.60 24.32
N GLN A 251 -0.45 1.12 25.38
CA GLN A 251 -1.60 0.47 25.99
C GLN A 251 -2.57 0.17 24.86
N ARG A 252 -3.05 -1.08 24.80
CA ARG A 252 -3.94 -1.60 23.76
C ARG A 252 -5.26 -0.86 23.77
N HIS A 253 -5.32 0.30 23.15
CA HIS A 253 -6.57 0.98 22.89
C HIS A 253 -6.69 1.26 21.41
N VAL A 254 -7.51 0.40 20.77
CA VAL A 254 -8.11 0.59 19.45
C VAL A 254 -7.13 0.64 18.29
N SER A 255 -6.52 -0.46 17.94
CA SER A 255 -6.11 -0.74 16.58
C SER A 255 -7.02 -1.82 16.00
N ARG A 256 -8.06 -1.42 15.26
CA ARG A 256 -8.71 -2.33 14.31
C ARG A 256 -7.93 -2.32 13.00
N PRO A 257 -7.80 -3.49 12.34
CA PRO A 257 -7.09 -3.57 11.08
C PRO A 257 -7.78 -2.74 10.00
N TRP A 258 -6.98 -2.08 9.20
CA TRP A 258 -7.33 -1.28 8.03
C TRP A 258 -8.31 -2.03 7.12
N GLY A 259 -9.49 -1.44 6.92
CA GLY A 259 -10.51 -2.01 6.05
C GLY A 259 -10.35 -1.52 4.61
N HIS A 260 -10.04 -2.41 3.69
CA HIS A 260 -10.19 -2.15 2.27
C HIS A 260 -11.67 -2.27 1.89
N ARG A 261 -12.30 -1.19 1.49
CA ARG A 261 -13.66 -1.21 0.94
C ARG A 261 -13.76 -0.37 -0.32
N ARG A 262 -13.89 -1.01 -1.40
CA ARG A 262 -14.58 -0.79 -2.67
C ARG A 262 -13.77 -1.27 -3.86
N LEU A 263 -14.33 -2.26 -4.50
CA LEU A 263 -13.91 -2.71 -5.83
C LEU A 263 -14.44 -1.69 -6.85
N VAL A 264 -13.56 -0.98 -7.53
CA VAL A 264 -13.96 -0.11 -8.64
C VAL A 264 -14.00 -0.95 -9.90
N ARG A 265 -15.19 -1.37 -10.29
CA ARG A 265 -15.43 -1.93 -11.62
C ARG A 265 -15.76 -0.80 -12.58
N ARG A 266 -14.80 -0.36 -13.37
CA ARG A 266 -15.03 0.31 -14.64
C ARG A 266 -14.34 -0.47 -15.74
N THR A 267 -14.89 -1.62 -16.08
CA THR A 267 -14.57 -2.27 -17.36
C THR A 267 -15.86 -2.39 -18.15
N ARG A 268 -15.94 -1.68 -19.27
CA ARG A 268 -17.00 -1.87 -20.26
C ARG A 268 -16.83 -3.14 -21.08
N THR A 269 -15.84 -3.97 -20.77
CA THR A 269 -15.62 -5.25 -21.45
C THR A 269 -15.53 -6.36 -20.42
N PRO A 270 -16.45 -7.33 -20.45
CA PRO A 270 -16.32 -8.50 -19.60
C PRO A 270 -15.12 -9.31 -20.09
N TRP A 271 -14.21 -9.61 -19.19
CA TRP A 271 -13.21 -10.64 -19.41
C TRP A 271 -13.90 -11.95 -19.74
N ARG A 272 -13.74 -12.41 -20.96
CA ARG A 272 -14.15 -13.78 -21.31
C ARG A 272 -13.18 -14.76 -20.65
N ARG A 273 -13.72 -15.87 -20.16
CA ARG A 273 -12.97 -16.97 -19.53
C ARG A 273 -11.90 -17.59 -20.45
N ASP A 274 -11.87 -17.20 -21.72
CA ASP A 274 -10.98 -17.71 -22.78
C ASP A 274 -9.75 -16.84 -23.05
N GLY A 275 -9.52 -15.79 -22.26
CA GLY A 275 -8.30 -14.99 -22.35
C GLY A 275 -8.11 -14.20 -23.64
N ARG A 276 -9.16 -14.02 -24.45
CA ARG A 276 -9.09 -13.24 -25.70
C ARG A 276 -9.78 -11.90 -25.53
N THR A 277 -9.06 -10.83 -25.84
CA THR A 277 -9.66 -9.52 -26.08
C THR A 277 -10.49 -9.56 -27.36
N PRO A 278 -11.70 -8.98 -27.41
CA PRO A 278 -12.43 -8.83 -28.65
C PRO A 278 -11.77 -7.71 -29.48
N HIS A 279 -10.82 -8.06 -30.32
CA HIS A 279 -10.40 -7.20 -31.43
C HIS A 279 -10.75 -7.86 -32.75
N GLN A 280 -11.52 -7.08 -33.51
CA GLN A 280 -11.72 -7.15 -34.96
C GLN A 280 -12.61 -8.29 -35.51
N SER A 281 -13.88 -7.94 -35.71
CA SER A 281 -14.57 -8.19 -36.96
C SER A 281 -15.59 -7.08 -37.17
N ALA A 282 -15.20 -6.10 -37.97
CA ALA A 282 -16.08 -5.24 -38.70
C ALA A 282 -15.36 -4.93 -40.03
N ALA A 283 -15.73 -5.65 -41.07
CA ALA A 283 -15.69 -5.22 -42.43
C ALA A 283 -17.00 -5.72 -43.07
#